data_1c66dc1de15115c855894986c701bfa7
#
_entry.id   1c66dc1de15115c855894986c701bfa7
#
_cell.length_a   1.000
_cell.length_b   1.000
_cell.length_c   1.000
_cell.angle_alpha   90.00
_cell.angle_beta   90.00
_cell.angle_gamma   90.00
#
_symmetry.space_group_name_H-M   'P 1'
#
loop_
_entity.id
_entity.type
_entity.pdbx_description
1 polymer ?
#
loop_
_entity_poly.entity_id
_entity_poly.type
_entity_poly.pdbx_seq_one_letter_code
_entity_poly.pdbx_strand_id
1 'polypeptide(L)'
;GELARKELATQGQFPRDFKYEVQEMSAPATYIAKLVNAKGPVYGISTACSSSGKALVSASTLLDNDLADVVIAGGVDSLTQLTLNGFQSLESISKNICQPFQRDRDGINIGEGAALFVMTKNTPITNNGVMLLGSGESSDAHHMSAPVPNGMGAQASMEKALKSAKLSCGDIDYINAHGTATVKNDEMEALAIN
;
A
#
# COMPACT_ATOMS: atom_id res chain seq x y z
N GLY A 1 18.25 7.53 -6.74
CA GLY A 1 18.61 7.53 -5.35
C GLY A 1 19.91 6.83 -5.02
N GLU A 2 19.92 5.51 -4.96
CA GLU A 2 21.08 4.74 -4.44
C GLU A 2 22.32 4.87 -5.34
N LEU A 3 22.17 4.73 -6.65
CA LEU A 3 23.27 4.90 -7.60
C LEU A 3 23.87 6.30 -7.52
N ALA A 4 23.00 7.32 -7.41
CA ALA A 4 23.46 8.71 -7.29
C ALA A 4 24.21 8.97 -5.98
N ARG A 5 23.82 8.35 -4.85
CA ARG A 5 24.57 8.42 -3.59
C ARG A 5 25.92 7.70 -3.68
N LYS A 6 25.95 6.55 -4.35
CA LYS A 6 27.20 5.80 -4.58
C LYS A 6 28.17 6.64 -5.40
N GLU A 7 27.69 7.29 -6.45
CA GLU A 7 28.51 8.18 -7.28
C GLU A 7 28.99 9.39 -6.49
N LEU A 8 28.12 10.04 -5.72
CA LEU A 8 28.51 11.11 -4.81
C LEU A 8 29.61 10.65 -3.84
N ALA A 9 29.48 9.47 -3.24
CA ALA A 9 30.46 8.95 -2.29
C ALA A 9 31.81 8.60 -2.93
N THR A 10 31.83 8.19 -4.22
CA THR A 10 33.04 7.78 -4.93
C THR A 10 33.70 8.89 -5.74
N GLN A 11 32.89 9.83 -6.26
CA GLN A 11 33.36 10.89 -7.18
C GLN A 11 33.22 12.29 -6.60
N GLY A 12 32.61 12.44 -5.41
CA GLY A 12 32.41 13.73 -4.75
C GLY A 12 31.30 14.60 -5.37
N GLN A 13 30.55 14.09 -6.34
CA GLN A 13 29.47 14.82 -7.01
C GLN A 13 28.33 13.89 -7.42
N PHE A 14 27.12 14.45 -7.54
CA PHE A 14 25.98 13.71 -8.09
C PHE A 14 26.11 13.54 -9.61
N PRO A 15 25.50 12.48 -10.20
CA PRO A 15 25.35 12.35 -11.64
C PRO A 15 24.74 13.63 -12.27
N ARG A 16 25.12 13.94 -13.50
CA ARG A 16 24.63 15.15 -14.21
C ARG A 16 23.11 15.16 -14.42
N ASP A 17 22.50 14.00 -14.52
CA ASP A 17 21.05 13.77 -14.69
C ASP A 17 20.31 13.62 -13.37
N PHE A 18 21.02 13.72 -12.24
CA PHE A 18 20.38 13.65 -10.92
C PHE A 18 19.41 14.82 -10.73
N LYS A 19 18.17 14.48 -10.38
CA LYS A 19 17.14 15.44 -10.00
C LYS A 19 16.55 15.03 -8.66
N TYR A 20 16.55 15.95 -7.72
CA TYR A 20 16.03 15.70 -6.38
C TYR A 20 14.54 15.37 -6.41
N GLU A 21 13.78 16.05 -7.27
CA GLU A 21 12.31 15.89 -7.38
C GLU A 21 11.87 14.46 -7.71
N VAL A 22 12.71 13.70 -8.44
CA VAL A 22 12.41 12.29 -8.75
C VAL A 22 12.78 11.35 -7.61
N GLN A 23 13.32 11.87 -6.51
CA GLN A 23 13.61 11.09 -5.28
C GLN A 23 12.51 11.25 -4.22
N GLU A 24 11.59 12.17 -4.44
CA GLU A 24 10.47 12.39 -3.51
C GLU A 24 9.43 11.29 -3.64
N MET A 25 8.76 10.96 -2.53
CA MET A 25 7.70 9.94 -2.52
C MET A 25 6.51 10.28 -3.40
N SER A 26 6.27 11.59 -3.63
CA SER A 26 5.23 12.10 -4.52
C SER A 26 5.63 12.12 -6.01
N ALA A 27 6.87 11.78 -6.36
CA ALA A 27 7.36 11.82 -7.73
C ALA A 27 6.49 11.04 -8.72
N PRO A 28 6.03 9.82 -8.43
CA PRO A 28 5.13 9.08 -9.32
C PRO A 28 3.81 9.81 -9.56
N ALA A 29 3.19 10.36 -8.51
CA ALA A 29 1.96 11.12 -8.64
C ALA A 29 2.15 12.38 -9.50
N THR A 30 3.24 13.11 -9.26
CA THR A 30 3.61 14.29 -10.05
C THR A 30 3.87 13.96 -11.51
N TYR A 31 4.52 12.83 -11.78
CA TYR A 31 4.76 12.36 -13.14
C TYR A 31 3.46 12.05 -13.87
N ILE A 32 2.57 11.26 -13.26
CA ILE A 32 1.27 10.89 -13.84
C ILE A 32 0.40 12.15 -14.05
N ALA A 33 0.35 13.05 -13.08
CA ALA A 33 -0.41 14.29 -13.19
C ALA A 33 0.03 15.13 -14.42
N LYS A 34 1.34 15.23 -14.65
CA LYS A 34 1.89 15.91 -15.85
C LYS A 34 1.50 15.18 -17.14
N LEU A 35 1.57 13.84 -17.14
CA LEU A 35 1.27 13.01 -18.31
C LEU A 35 -0.17 13.18 -18.77
N VAL A 36 -1.12 13.20 -17.82
CA VAL A 36 -2.57 13.34 -18.11
C VAL A 36 -3.07 14.79 -18.03
N ASN A 37 -2.18 15.75 -17.78
CA ASN A 37 -2.52 17.15 -17.62
C ASN A 37 -3.58 17.40 -16.52
N ALA A 38 -3.47 16.69 -15.41
CA ALA A 38 -4.36 16.84 -14.27
C ALA A 38 -4.28 18.26 -13.67
N LYS A 39 -5.43 18.79 -13.24
CA LYS A 39 -5.54 20.17 -12.69
C LYS A 39 -5.88 20.19 -11.20
N GLY A 40 -6.28 19.06 -10.67
CA GLY A 40 -6.65 18.90 -9.27
C GLY A 40 -5.44 18.69 -8.35
N PRO A 41 -5.69 18.38 -7.06
CA PRO A 41 -4.65 18.07 -6.09
C PRO A 41 -3.77 16.91 -6.52
N VAL A 42 -2.46 17.03 -6.28
CA VAL A 42 -1.46 15.99 -6.57
C VAL A 42 -0.60 15.78 -5.33
N TYR A 43 -0.63 14.58 -4.75
CA TYR A 43 0.13 14.27 -3.55
C TYR A 43 0.42 12.78 -3.42
N GLY A 44 1.44 12.45 -2.65
CA GLY A 44 1.78 11.09 -2.25
C GLY A 44 1.30 10.79 -0.83
N ILE A 45 0.95 9.53 -0.58
CA ILE A 45 0.62 9.01 0.75
C ILE A 45 1.67 7.98 1.12
N SER A 46 2.23 8.09 2.33
CA SER A 46 3.24 7.18 2.83
C SER A 46 2.86 6.72 4.24
N THR A 47 2.22 5.57 4.30
CA THR A 47 1.81 4.88 5.53
C THR A 47 2.27 3.41 5.50
N ALA A 48 3.49 3.20 5.01
CA ALA A 48 4.09 1.88 4.81
C ALA A 48 3.19 0.96 3.96
N CYS A 49 3.00 -0.29 4.36
CA CYS A 49 2.24 -1.30 3.60
C CYS A 49 0.79 -0.91 3.30
N SER A 50 0.19 -0.02 4.07
CA SER A 50 -1.18 0.46 3.88
C SER A 50 -1.31 1.64 2.90
N SER A 51 -0.21 2.15 2.34
CA SER A 51 -0.20 3.39 1.53
C SER A 51 -1.14 3.33 0.33
N SER A 52 -1.12 2.25 -0.44
CA SER A 52 -1.95 2.10 -1.64
C SER A 52 -3.45 2.03 -1.30
N GLY A 53 -3.82 1.28 -0.26
CA GLY A 53 -5.19 1.25 0.25
C GLY A 53 -5.65 2.64 0.70
N LYS A 54 -4.80 3.35 1.43
CA LYS A 54 -5.09 4.70 1.89
C LYS A 54 -5.19 5.72 0.75
N ALA A 55 -4.45 5.52 -0.34
CA ALA A 55 -4.58 6.33 -1.54
C ALA A 55 -5.97 6.16 -2.20
N LEU A 56 -6.50 4.92 -2.25
CA LEU A 56 -7.85 4.65 -2.75
C LEU A 56 -8.93 5.26 -1.84
N VAL A 57 -8.77 5.17 -0.52
CA VAL A 57 -9.68 5.81 0.46
C VAL A 57 -9.67 7.33 0.30
N SER A 58 -8.49 7.93 0.14
CA SER A 58 -8.36 9.37 -0.09
C SER A 58 -9.01 9.80 -1.40
N ALA A 59 -8.86 9.03 -2.47
CA ALA A 59 -9.52 9.27 -3.76
C ALA A 59 -11.05 9.22 -3.64
N SER A 60 -11.59 8.21 -2.93
CA SER A 60 -13.03 8.14 -2.64
C SER A 60 -13.50 9.38 -1.87
N THR A 61 -12.76 9.83 -0.87
CA THR A 61 -13.08 11.03 -0.10
C THR A 61 -13.14 12.28 -0.98
N LEU A 62 -12.22 12.44 -1.92
CA LEU A 62 -12.25 13.57 -2.87
C LEU A 62 -13.49 13.52 -3.78
N LEU A 63 -13.85 12.35 -4.28
CA LEU A 63 -15.02 12.14 -5.12
C LEU A 63 -16.33 12.35 -4.34
N ASP A 64 -16.43 11.78 -3.14
CA ASP A 64 -17.64 11.84 -2.31
C ASP A 64 -17.98 13.28 -1.87
N ASN A 65 -16.95 14.10 -1.68
CA ASN A 65 -17.11 15.52 -1.32
C ASN A 65 -17.12 16.48 -2.54
N ASP A 66 -17.25 15.95 -3.75
CA ASP A 66 -17.31 16.72 -5.00
C ASP A 66 -16.07 17.66 -5.19
N LEU A 67 -14.91 17.25 -4.65
CA LEU A 67 -13.64 17.96 -4.81
C LEU A 67 -12.90 17.55 -6.10
N ALA A 68 -13.34 16.47 -6.74
CA ALA A 68 -12.87 16.01 -8.04
C ALA A 68 -13.96 15.19 -8.73
N ASP A 69 -14.01 15.23 -10.06
CA ASP A 69 -14.90 14.38 -10.87
C ASP A 69 -14.28 13.03 -11.19
N VAL A 70 -12.94 13.02 -11.34
CA VAL A 70 -12.13 11.84 -11.67
C VAL A 70 -10.85 11.91 -10.87
N VAL A 71 -10.44 10.79 -10.27
CA VAL A 71 -9.16 10.67 -9.54
C VAL A 71 -8.39 9.46 -10.07
N ILE A 72 -7.11 9.65 -10.33
CA ILE A 72 -6.18 8.53 -10.56
C ILE A 72 -5.50 8.24 -9.23
N ALA A 73 -5.69 7.04 -8.71
CA ALA A 73 -5.12 6.60 -7.44
C ALA A 73 -4.53 5.20 -7.55
N GLY A 74 -3.57 4.89 -6.70
CA GLY A 74 -2.94 3.58 -6.67
C GLY A 74 -1.62 3.60 -5.95
N GLY A 75 -0.78 2.62 -6.22
CA GLY A 75 0.54 2.49 -5.60
C GLY A 75 1.61 2.08 -6.58
N VAL A 76 2.84 2.45 -6.24
CA VAL A 76 4.03 2.05 -6.97
C VAL A 76 5.18 1.84 -6.00
N ASP A 77 5.83 0.71 -6.12
CA ASP A 77 7.05 0.38 -5.38
C ASP A 77 8.13 -0.09 -6.35
N SER A 78 9.34 0.40 -6.14
CA SER A 78 10.53 -0.07 -6.84
C SER A 78 11.41 -0.88 -5.90
N LEU A 79 12.05 -1.92 -6.44
CA LEU A 79 13.00 -2.71 -5.67
C LEU A 79 14.26 -1.89 -5.38
N THR A 80 14.49 -1.60 -4.11
CA THR A 80 15.65 -0.82 -3.65
C THR A 80 16.45 -1.55 -2.58
N GLN A 81 17.74 -1.26 -2.50
CA GLN A 81 18.60 -1.82 -1.44
C GLN A 81 18.19 -1.33 -0.05
N LEU A 82 17.65 -0.12 0.05
CA LEU A 82 17.15 0.41 1.31
C LEU A 82 16.03 -0.47 1.88
N THR A 83 15.07 -0.85 1.02
CA THR A 83 13.97 -1.73 1.41
C THR A 83 14.48 -3.12 1.77
N LEU A 84 15.33 -3.71 0.91
CA LEU A 84 15.92 -5.02 1.16
C LEU A 84 16.69 -5.07 2.48
N ASN A 85 17.60 -4.12 2.70
CA ASN A 85 18.41 -4.05 3.92
C ASN A 85 17.54 -3.77 5.16
N GLY A 86 16.50 -2.97 5.03
CA GLY A 86 15.56 -2.70 6.11
C GLY A 86 14.85 -3.97 6.58
N PHE A 87 14.24 -4.71 5.67
CA PHE A 87 13.57 -5.98 6.01
C PHE A 87 14.57 -7.08 6.41
N GLN A 88 15.77 -7.10 5.84
CA GLN A 88 16.83 -8.01 6.27
C GLN A 88 17.26 -7.76 7.72
N SER A 89 17.36 -6.49 8.15
CA SER A 89 17.71 -6.15 9.51
C SER A 89 16.64 -6.53 10.54
N LEU A 90 15.40 -6.73 10.09
CA LEU A 90 14.29 -7.26 10.88
C LEU A 90 14.22 -8.80 10.85
N GLU A 91 15.16 -9.47 10.18
CA GLU A 91 15.16 -10.93 9.99
C GLU A 91 13.84 -11.44 9.38
N SER A 92 13.22 -10.63 8.50
CA SER A 92 11.90 -10.90 7.94
C SER A 92 11.90 -11.34 6.48
N ILE A 93 13.09 -11.51 5.87
CA ILE A 93 13.21 -11.94 4.47
C ILE A 93 13.40 -13.45 4.40
N SER A 94 12.53 -14.12 3.62
CA SER A 94 12.69 -15.53 3.28
C SER A 94 13.85 -15.74 2.28
N LYS A 95 14.57 -16.85 2.45
CA LYS A 95 15.57 -17.32 1.49
C LYS A 95 14.95 -18.14 0.36
N ASN A 96 13.69 -18.53 0.51
CA ASN A 96 12.91 -19.31 -0.44
C ASN A 96 11.72 -18.48 -0.95
N ILE A 97 10.86 -19.06 -1.77
CA ILE A 97 9.58 -18.44 -2.13
C ILE A 97 8.73 -18.36 -0.87
N CYS A 98 8.26 -17.15 -0.54
CA CYS A 98 7.44 -16.93 0.64
C CYS A 98 6.13 -17.73 0.56
N GLN A 99 5.72 -18.28 1.68
CA GLN A 99 4.55 -19.17 1.79
C GLN A 99 3.62 -18.67 2.91
N PRO A 100 2.78 -17.65 2.63
CA PRO A 100 1.87 -17.11 3.63
C PRO A 100 0.99 -18.19 4.25
N PHE A 101 0.79 -18.10 5.55
CA PHE A 101 -0.02 -19.02 6.38
C PHE A 101 0.47 -20.48 6.43
N GLN A 102 1.59 -20.83 5.78
CA GLN A 102 2.19 -22.16 5.90
C GLN A 102 2.86 -22.36 7.25
N ARG A 103 2.96 -23.64 7.67
CA ARG A 103 3.55 -24.00 8.96
C ARG A 103 5.03 -23.58 9.07
N ASP A 104 5.78 -23.80 8.00
CA ASP A 104 7.23 -23.60 7.96
C ASP A 104 7.59 -22.27 7.25
N ARG A 105 6.68 -21.28 7.29
CA ARG A 105 6.91 -19.95 6.73
C ARG A 105 8.07 -19.26 7.46
N ASP A 106 8.93 -18.58 6.73
CA ASP A 106 10.16 -17.98 7.24
C ASP A 106 10.34 -16.50 6.87
N GLY A 107 9.34 -15.88 6.23
CA GLY A 107 9.39 -14.46 5.90
C GLY A 107 8.89 -14.09 4.52
N ILE A 108 9.08 -12.83 4.18
CA ILE A 108 8.59 -12.17 2.97
C ILE A 108 9.63 -12.21 1.84
N ASN A 109 9.18 -12.21 0.58
CA ASN A 109 10.00 -11.81 -0.55
C ASN A 109 9.66 -10.36 -0.94
N ILE A 110 10.68 -9.53 -1.09
CA ILE A 110 10.52 -8.15 -1.53
C ILE A 110 10.45 -8.12 -3.05
N GLY A 111 9.49 -7.39 -3.58
CA GLY A 111 9.28 -7.22 -5.02
C GLY A 111 9.13 -5.75 -5.41
N GLU A 112 8.81 -5.54 -6.68
CA GLU A 112 8.43 -4.23 -7.22
C GLU A 112 7.16 -4.37 -8.06
N GLY A 113 6.42 -3.28 -8.17
CA GLY A 113 5.18 -3.28 -8.94
C GLY A 113 4.50 -1.92 -8.96
N ALA A 114 3.55 -1.76 -9.86
CA ALA A 114 2.72 -0.58 -9.92
C ALA A 114 1.30 -0.95 -10.35
N ALA A 115 0.31 -0.34 -9.71
CA ALA A 115 -1.08 -0.43 -10.12
C ALA A 115 -1.77 0.93 -9.92
N LEU A 116 -2.49 1.38 -10.94
CA LEU A 116 -3.23 2.63 -10.92
C LEU A 116 -4.67 2.37 -11.35
N PHE A 117 -5.59 3.04 -10.69
CA PHE A 117 -7.02 2.99 -10.96
C PHE A 117 -7.54 4.38 -11.33
N VAL A 118 -8.43 4.44 -12.29
CA VAL A 118 -9.22 5.63 -12.58
C VAL A 118 -10.53 5.48 -11.82
N MET A 119 -10.76 6.36 -10.86
CA MET A 119 -11.94 6.35 -9.98
C MET A 119 -12.87 7.50 -10.33
N THR A 120 -14.16 7.22 -10.36
CA THR A 120 -15.24 8.19 -10.61
C THR A 120 -16.39 7.93 -9.66
N LYS A 121 -17.18 8.96 -9.39
CA LYS A 121 -18.41 8.87 -8.60
C LYS A 121 -19.59 8.51 -9.51
N ASN A 122 -20.46 7.62 -9.03
CA ASN A 122 -21.77 7.34 -9.65
C ASN A 122 -21.75 6.98 -11.16
N THR A 123 -20.66 6.46 -11.68
CA THR A 123 -20.65 5.95 -13.04
C THR A 123 -21.34 4.58 -13.07
N PRO A 124 -22.33 4.35 -13.97
CA PRO A 124 -22.91 3.03 -14.11
C PRO A 124 -21.81 1.99 -14.34
N ILE A 125 -21.87 0.88 -13.60
CA ILE A 125 -20.90 -0.21 -13.78
C ILE A 125 -21.13 -0.74 -15.20
N THR A 126 -20.16 -0.52 -16.06
CA THR A 126 -20.06 -1.28 -17.32
C THR A 126 -19.62 -2.71 -16.97
N ASN A 127 -19.85 -3.67 -17.84
CA ASN A 127 -19.60 -5.09 -17.60
C ASN A 127 -18.21 -5.45 -17.05
N ASN A 128 -17.28 -4.52 -16.99
CA ASN A 128 -15.90 -4.68 -16.51
C ASN A 128 -15.51 -3.70 -15.37
N GLY A 129 -16.47 -2.99 -14.79
CA GLY A 129 -16.21 -2.05 -13.69
C GLY A 129 -16.10 -2.74 -12.33
N VAL A 130 -15.23 -2.23 -11.45
CA VAL A 130 -15.10 -2.63 -10.05
C VAL A 130 -15.55 -1.48 -9.16
N MET A 131 -16.29 -1.77 -8.10
CA MET A 131 -16.74 -0.75 -7.13
C MET A 131 -15.94 -0.86 -5.83
N LEU A 132 -15.51 0.28 -5.30
CA LEU A 132 -15.07 0.42 -3.92
C LEU A 132 -16.32 0.68 -3.06
N LEU A 133 -16.80 -0.34 -2.35
CA LEU A 133 -18.03 -0.28 -1.57
C LEU A 133 -17.84 0.34 -0.19
N GLY A 134 -16.67 0.18 0.40
CA GLY A 134 -16.37 0.72 1.71
C GLY A 134 -14.91 0.58 2.07
N SER A 135 -14.53 1.24 3.15
CA SER A 135 -13.17 1.21 3.66
C SER A 135 -13.15 1.29 5.19
N GLY A 136 -12.05 0.80 5.79
CA GLY A 136 -11.84 0.89 7.23
C GLY A 136 -10.37 1.00 7.57
N GLU A 137 -10.06 1.80 8.57
CA GLU A 137 -8.71 2.04 9.03
C GLU A 137 -8.64 1.92 10.57
N SER A 138 -7.52 1.43 11.05
CA SER A 138 -7.24 1.33 12.48
C SER A 138 -5.75 1.48 12.74
N SER A 139 -5.37 1.57 14.00
CA SER A 139 -3.99 1.52 14.44
C SER A 139 -3.92 0.69 15.71
N ASP A 140 -2.96 -0.22 15.78
CA ASP A 140 -2.75 -1.07 16.96
C ASP A 140 -2.27 -0.28 18.16
N ALA A 141 -1.46 0.77 17.95
CA ALA A 141 -0.75 1.52 19.00
C ALA A 141 -0.03 0.61 20.02
N HIS A 142 0.48 -0.55 19.56
CA HIS A 142 1.04 -1.61 20.39
C HIS A 142 2.57 -1.60 20.40
N HIS A 143 3.20 -1.70 19.23
CA HIS A 143 4.65 -1.78 19.10
C HIS A 143 5.11 -1.20 17.76
N MET A 144 6.36 -0.70 17.70
CA MET A 144 6.91 -0.05 16.51
C MET A 144 7.12 -0.98 15.30
N SER A 145 7.31 -2.29 15.52
CA SER A 145 7.66 -3.27 14.48
C SER A 145 6.90 -4.60 14.59
N ALA A 146 5.92 -4.71 15.48
CA ALA A 146 5.13 -5.93 15.63
C ALA A 146 3.65 -5.61 15.77
N PRO A 147 2.76 -6.40 15.14
CA PRO A 147 1.33 -6.23 15.29
C PRO A 147 0.87 -6.61 16.70
N VAL A 148 -0.30 -6.13 17.11
CA VAL A 148 -0.95 -6.57 18.34
C VAL A 148 -1.32 -8.06 18.20
N PRO A 149 -0.87 -8.94 19.11
CA PRO A 149 -0.99 -10.39 18.90
C PRO A 149 -2.42 -10.93 18.76
N ASN A 150 -3.41 -10.25 19.35
CA ASN A 150 -4.80 -10.66 19.35
C ASN A 150 -5.59 -10.24 18.10
N GLY A 151 -4.96 -9.56 17.14
CA GLY A 151 -5.60 -9.17 15.88
C GLY A 151 -6.65 -8.05 15.96
N MET A 152 -6.87 -7.45 17.12
CA MET A 152 -7.95 -6.46 17.32
C MET A 152 -7.87 -5.26 16.37
N GLY A 153 -6.66 -4.80 16.02
CA GLY A 153 -6.49 -3.70 15.06
C GLY A 153 -6.95 -4.10 13.66
N ALA A 154 -6.48 -5.24 13.15
CA ALA A 154 -6.89 -5.75 11.85
C ALA A 154 -8.41 -6.03 11.81
N GLN A 155 -8.96 -6.68 12.84
CA GLN A 155 -10.40 -6.89 12.98
C GLN A 155 -11.18 -5.56 12.92
N ALA A 156 -10.78 -4.57 13.70
CA ALA A 156 -11.45 -3.27 13.73
C ALA A 156 -11.44 -2.55 12.37
N SER A 157 -10.38 -2.69 11.58
CA SER A 157 -10.35 -2.13 10.22
C SER A 157 -11.32 -2.85 9.27
N MET A 158 -11.40 -4.18 9.33
CA MET A 158 -12.34 -4.98 8.55
C MET A 158 -13.80 -4.68 8.93
N GLU A 159 -14.12 -4.63 10.23
CA GLU A 159 -15.46 -4.26 10.72
C GLU A 159 -15.90 -2.86 10.26
N LYS A 160 -14.99 -1.89 10.29
CA LYS A 160 -15.26 -0.54 9.77
C LYS A 160 -15.52 -0.55 8.27
N ALA A 161 -14.76 -1.33 7.50
CA ALA A 161 -14.96 -1.48 6.06
C ALA A 161 -16.33 -2.08 5.75
N LEU A 162 -16.71 -3.16 6.42
CA LEU A 162 -18.04 -3.80 6.30
C LEU A 162 -19.16 -2.81 6.66
N LYS A 163 -19.02 -2.12 7.79
CA LYS A 163 -19.99 -1.10 8.23
C LYS A 163 -20.12 0.03 7.21
N SER A 164 -19.02 0.51 6.66
CA SER A 164 -18.99 1.56 5.63
C SER A 164 -19.70 1.09 4.36
N ALA A 165 -19.47 -0.15 3.95
CA ALA A 165 -20.11 -0.79 2.80
C ALA A 165 -21.58 -1.19 3.06
N LYS A 166 -22.05 -1.19 4.30
CA LYS A 166 -23.35 -1.75 4.74
C LYS A 166 -23.48 -3.24 4.43
N LEU A 167 -22.40 -3.98 4.58
CA LEU A 167 -22.28 -5.42 4.36
C LEU A 167 -22.04 -6.14 5.69
N SER A 168 -22.25 -7.45 5.66
CA SER A 168 -21.92 -8.40 6.72
C SER A 168 -20.78 -9.33 6.31
N CYS A 169 -20.20 -10.07 7.22
CA CYS A 169 -19.18 -11.09 6.90
C CYS A 169 -19.69 -12.14 5.88
N GLY A 170 -20.99 -12.46 5.91
CA GLY A 170 -21.60 -13.43 4.99
C GLY A 170 -21.69 -12.97 3.53
N ASP A 171 -21.47 -11.67 3.29
CA ASP A 171 -21.50 -11.09 1.94
C ASP A 171 -20.10 -11.09 1.30
N ILE A 172 -19.08 -11.61 1.98
CA ILE A 172 -17.69 -11.62 1.52
C ILE A 172 -17.32 -12.99 0.97
N ASP A 173 -17.02 -13.06 -0.31
CA ASP A 173 -16.63 -14.29 -0.98
C ASP A 173 -15.11 -14.54 -0.96
N TYR A 174 -14.30 -13.48 -0.84
CA TYR A 174 -12.85 -13.57 -0.92
C TYR A 174 -12.14 -12.50 -0.09
N ILE A 175 -11.08 -12.89 0.62
CA ILE A 175 -10.21 -11.99 1.37
C ILE A 175 -8.80 -12.09 0.80
N ASN A 176 -8.27 -10.96 0.32
CA ASN A 176 -6.86 -10.84 0.03
C ASN A 176 -6.13 -10.34 1.28
N ALA A 177 -5.58 -11.27 2.02
CA ALA A 177 -4.87 -10.99 3.26
C ALA A 177 -3.55 -10.23 3.03
N HIS A 178 -3.00 -9.64 4.07
CA HIS A 178 -1.65 -9.07 4.04
C HIS A 178 -0.61 -10.17 3.80
N GLY A 179 -0.71 -11.27 4.54
CA GLY A 179 -0.06 -12.54 4.21
C GLY A 179 1.44 -12.42 3.97
N THR A 180 2.17 -11.81 4.89
CA THR A 180 3.61 -11.57 4.72
C THR A 180 4.48 -12.81 4.87
N ALA A 181 3.90 -13.95 5.23
CA ALA A 181 4.61 -15.17 5.61
C ALA A 181 5.56 -14.98 6.82
N THR A 182 5.42 -13.91 7.57
CA THR A 182 6.08 -13.77 8.86
C THR A 182 5.22 -14.38 9.95
N VAL A 183 5.85 -15.00 10.96
CA VAL A 183 5.14 -15.73 12.02
C VAL A 183 4.08 -14.86 12.69
N LYS A 184 4.49 -13.68 13.18
CA LYS A 184 3.61 -12.79 13.95
C LYS A 184 2.46 -12.22 13.14
N ASN A 185 2.72 -11.82 11.88
CA ASN A 185 1.67 -11.23 11.05
C ASN A 185 0.60 -12.27 10.72
N ASP A 186 1.00 -13.43 10.23
CA ASP A 186 0.05 -14.43 9.76
C ASP A 186 -0.78 -15.02 10.91
N GLU A 187 -0.19 -15.17 12.09
CA GLU A 187 -0.93 -15.58 13.31
C GLU A 187 -1.98 -14.54 13.70
N MET A 188 -1.57 -13.27 13.77
CA MET A 188 -2.46 -12.16 14.10
C MET A 188 -3.58 -12.02 13.08
N GLU A 189 -3.25 -12.06 11.80
CA GLU A 189 -4.21 -11.88 10.71
C GLU A 189 -5.21 -13.06 10.63
N ALA A 190 -4.75 -14.30 10.85
CA ALA A 190 -5.61 -15.46 10.94
C ALA A 190 -6.62 -15.34 12.10
N LEU A 191 -6.20 -14.79 13.25
CA LEU A 191 -7.10 -14.52 14.37
C LEU A 191 -8.12 -13.43 14.06
N ALA A 192 -7.72 -12.41 13.30
CA ALA A 192 -8.60 -11.30 12.95
C ALA A 192 -9.66 -11.68 11.91
N ILE A 193 -9.37 -12.67 11.06
CA ILE A 193 -10.28 -13.15 10.00
C ILE A 193 -11.29 -14.16 10.53
N ASN A 194 -10.92 -15.00 11.52
CA ASN A 194 -11.78 -16.04 12.10
C ASN A 194 -12.67 -15.51 13.23
#